data_378afae9a7423e225c4a4e77ca961a69
#
_entry.id   378afae9a7423e225c4a4e77ca961a69
#
_cell.length_a   1.000
_cell.length_b   1.000
_cell.length_c   1.000
_cell.angle_alpha   90.00
_cell.angle_beta   90.00
_cell.angle_gamma   90.00
#
_symmetry.space_group_name_H-M   'P 1'
#
loop_
_entity.id
_entity.type
_entity.pdbx_description
1 polymer ?
#
loop_
_entity_poly.entity_id
_entity_poly.type
_entity_poly.pdbx_seq_one_letter_code
_entity_poly.pdbx_strand_id
1 'polypeptide(L)'
;PIKSSAASDVYKRQMIENAETGALESFNFEQLQKHVPELQRFAFRIDTYQFDPPMDSSDMDPDAWRKLVRIISNNYNQYTGFVILHGTDTMAYTASALSFMLEGLNKPVILTGSQLPIGVLRTDGKENLLTSIEIATDRHSNGQPIVPEVCIFFENHLMRGNRTTKMNAENFNAFRSFNYPVLASAGIHIKYNNCLLYTSPSPRDTR
;
A
#
# COMPACT_ATOMS: atom_id res chain seq x y z
N PRO A 1 10.34 -10.16 -6.96
CA PRO A 1 10.03 -8.80 -7.40
C PRO A 1 8.68 -8.35 -6.83
N ILE A 2 8.60 -7.12 -6.38
CA ILE A 2 7.36 -6.47 -5.92
C ILE A 2 6.88 -5.55 -7.01
N LYS A 3 5.56 -5.49 -7.23
CA LYS A 3 4.96 -4.50 -8.10
C LYS A 3 4.23 -3.47 -7.25
N SER A 4 4.61 -2.19 -7.40
CA SER A 4 3.90 -1.07 -6.81
C SER A 4 2.99 -0.45 -7.87
N SER A 5 1.72 -0.24 -7.55
CA SER A 5 0.82 0.57 -8.38
C SER A 5 0.50 1.85 -7.62
N ALA A 6 0.77 2.99 -8.21
CA ALA A 6 0.42 4.28 -7.66
C ALA A 6 -0.96 4.70 -8.17
N ALA A 7 -1.89 4.79 -7.25
CA ALA A 7 -3.13 5.54 -7.47
C ALA A 7 -3.13 6.71 -6.47
N SER A 8 -3.03 7.76 -6.76
CA SER A 8 -3.19 9.04 -7.11
C SER A 8 -3.53 10.24 -6.19
N ASP A 9 -3.88 10.20 -4.94
CA ASP A 9 -4.02 11.42 -4.12
C ASP A 9 -2.67 12.01 -3.73
N VAL A 10 -1.71 11.12 -3.63
CA VAL A 10 -0.29 11.40 -3.62
C VAL A 10 0.11 12.25 -4.84
N TYR A 11 -0.63 12.15 -5.95
CA TYR A 11 -0.26 12.75 -7.22
C TYR A 11 -0.72 14.21 -7.38
N LYS A 12 -1.91 14.59 -6.97
CA LYS A 12 -2.36 15.99 -7.01
C LYS A 12 -1.74 16.84 -5.89
N ARG A 13 -1.43 16.22 -4.74
CA ARG A 13 -0.71 16.85 -3.63
C ARG A 13 0.81 16.65 -3.70
N GLN A 14 1.30 15.78 -4.58
CA GLN A 14 2.71 15.51 -4.83
C GLN A 14 3.15 15.98 -6.22
N MET A 15 2.64 17.10 -6.67
CA MET A 15 3.36 17.90 -7.66
C MET A 15 4.60 18.44 -6.94
N ILE A 16 5.76 17.99 -7.36
CA ILE A 16 7.01 18.57 -6.88
C ILE A 16 7.22 19.84 -7.69
N GLU A 17 7.37 20.94 -6.99
CA GLU A 17 7.85 22.16 -7.61
C GLU A 17 9.29 21.91 -8.06
N ASN A 18 9.51 21.92 -9.37
CA ASN A 18 10.85 21.87 -9.93
C ASN A 18 11.57 23.14 -9.47
N ALA A 19 12.61 22.95 -8.66
CA ALA A 19 13.37 24.05 -8.04
C ALA A 19 14.04 25.00 -9.07
N GLU A 20 14.20 24.55 -10.33
CA GLU A 20 14.81 25.34 -11.40
C GLU A 20 13.75 26.07 -12.25
N THR A 21 12.57 25.51 -12.42
CA THR A 21 11.56 26.04 -13.34
C THR A 21 10.31 26.59 -12.63
N GLY A 22 10.11 26.30 -11.34
CA GLY A 22 8.90 26.60 -10.59
C GLY A 22 7.65 25.87 -11.11
N ALA A 23 7.80 24.97 -12.08
CA ALA A 23 6.72 24.20 -12.65
C ALA A 23 6.39 23.00 -11.76
N LEU A 24 5.10 22.71 -11.61
CA LEU A 24 4.64 21.51 -10.93
C LEU A 24 4.78 20.31 -11.89
N GLU A 25 5.69 19.40 -11.59
CA GLU A 25 5.92 18.18 -12.36
C GLU A 25 5.19 16.99 -11.74
N SER A 26 4.71 16.10 -12.59
CA SER A 26 4.04 14.89 -12.16
C SER A 26 5.03 13.91 -11.53
N PHE A 27 4.70 13.41 -10.35
CA PHE A 27 5.52 12.45 -9.61
C PHE A 27 5.55 11.08 -10.30
N ASN A 28 6.68 10.71 -10.84
CA ASN A 28 6.92 9.39 -11.43
C ASN A 28 7.86 8.54 -10.56
N PHE A 29 8.09 7.28 -10.95
CA PHE A 29 8.95 6.37 -10.19
C PHE A 29 10.42 6.83 -10.08
N GLU A 30 10.94 7.50 -11.11
CA GLU A 30 12.30 8.04 -11.07
C GLU A 30 12.42 9.14 -10.01
N GLN A 31 11.39 9.94 -9.88
CA GLN A 31 11.30 10.95 -8.82
C GLN A 31 11.12 10.29 -7.44
N LEU A 32 10.32 9.22 -7.35
CA LEU A 32 10.20 8.43 -6.13
C LEU A 32 11.57 7.90 -5.67
N GLN A 33 12.38 7.37 -6.57
CA GLN A 33 13.72 6.89 -6.26
C GLN A 33 14.67 8.01 -5.83
N LYS A 34 14.50 9.22 -6.35
CA LYS A 34 15.29 10.39 -5.90
C LYS A 34 14.94 10.81 -4.47
N HIS A 35 13.65 10.74 -4.11
CA HIS A 35 13.19 11.11 -2.77
C HIS A 35 13.32 9.98 -1.75
N VAL A 36 13.32 8.73 -2.21
CA VAL A 36 13.48 7.52 -1.38
C VAL A 36 14.62 6.66 -1.92
N PRO A 37 15.88 7.11 -1.80
CA PRO A 37 17.04 6.37 -2.32
C PRO A 37 17.23 5.01 -1.64
N GLU A 38 16.63 4.79 -0.46
CA GLU A 38 16.64 3.53 0.25
C GLU A 38 15.98 2.39 -0.52
N LEU A 39 15.12 2.68 -1.49
CA LEU A 39 14.54 1.67 -2.39
C LEU A 39 15.62 0.87 -3.13
N GLN A 40 16.77 1.48 -3.39
CA GLN A 40 17.91 0.81 -4.03
C GLN A 40 18.64 -0.18 -3.11
N ARG A 41 18.40 -0.13 -1.79
CA ARG A 41 19.04 -1.04 -0.81
C ARG A 41 18.33 -2.38 -0.72
N PHE A 42 17.11 -2.49 -1.24
CA PHE A 42 16.43 -3.77 -1.30
C PHE A 42 17.16 -4.72 -2.27
N ALA A 43 17.45 -5.95 -1.82
CA ALA A 43 18.15 -6.96 -2.61
C ALA A 43 17.26 -7.66 -3.68
N PHE A 44 16.10 -7.11 -3.97
CA PHE A 44 15.13 -7.65 -4.92
C PHE A 44 14.67 -6.58 -5.91
N ARG A 45 14.16 -7.03 -7.04
CA ARG A 45 13.65 -6.16 -8.08
C ARG A 45 12.28 -5.59 -7.70
N ILE A 46 12.13 -4.28 -7.87
CA ILE A 46 10.88 -3.54 -7.74
C ILE A 46 10.50 -3.05 -9.13
N ASP A 47 9.34 -3.49 -9.63
CA ASP A 47 8.74 -2.97 -10.86
C ASP A 47 7.53 -2.10 -10.49
N THR A 48 7.32 -1.05 -11.26
CA THR A 48 6.23 -0.10 -11.02
C THR A 48 5.24 -0.08 -12.15
N TYR A 49 3.99 0.15 -11.80
CA TYR A 49 2.91 0.43 -12.72
C TYR A 49 2.19 1.69 -12.26
N GLN A 50 1.94 2.59 -13.17
CA GLN A 50 1.21 3.84 -12.89
C GLN A 50 -0.04 3.90 -13.76
N PHE A 51 -1.15 4.41 -13.23
CA PHE A 51 -2.30 4.75 -14.04
C PHE A 51 -1.97 5.93 -14.94
N ASP A 52 -2.39 5.85 -16.19
CA ASP A 52 -2.27 6.92 -17.16
C ASP A 52 -3.66 7.22 -17.74
N PRO A 53 -4.17 8.44 -17.53
CA PRO A 53 -3.66 9.47 -16.61
C PRO A 53 -3.70 9.02 -15.15
N PRO A 54 -2.88 9.66 -14.29
CA PRO A 54 -2.96 9.42 -12.85
C PRO A 54 -4.34 9.75 -12.31
N MET A 55 -4.82 8.92 -11.37
CA MET A 55 -6.18 9.01 -10.85
C MET A 55 -6.16 9.61 -9.44
N ASP A 56 -7.02 10.55 -9.13
CA ASP A 56 -7.27 11.03 -7.78
C ASP A 56 -8.04 9.97 -6.98
N SER A 57 -7.74 9.78 -5.69
CA SER A 57 -8.45 8.81 -4.87
C SER A 57 -9.93 9.12 -4.73
N SER A 58 -10.32 10.39 -4.84
CA SER A 58 -11.73 10.80 -4.87
C SER A 58 -12.48 10.32 -6.12
N ASP A 59 -11.75 10.01 -7.20
CA ASP A 59 -12.30 9.52 -8.46
C ASP A 59 -12.30 7.97 -8.54
N MET A 60 -11.92 7.28 -7.43
CA MET A 60 -11.91 5.82 -7.39
C MET A 60 -13.33 5.25 -7.50
N ASP A 61 -13.51 4.41 -8.48
CA ASP A 61 -14.76 3.77 -8.84
C ASP A 61 -14.60 2.23 -9.01
N PRO A 62 -15.68 1.49 -9.25
CA PRO A 62 -15.60 0.05 -9.50
C PRO A 62 -14.75 -0.34 -10.72
N ASP A 63 -14.64 0.53 -11.73
CA ASP A 63 -13.79 0.26 -12.91
C ASP A 63 -12.32 0.37 -12.56
N ALA A 64 -11.95 1.34 -11.73
CA ALA A 64 -10.60 1.47 -11.20
C ALA A 64 -10.21 0.25 -10.35
N TRP A 65 -11.11 -0.24 -9.48
CA TRP A 65 -10.85 -1.47 -8.72
C TRP A 65 -10.71 -2.68 -9.63
N ARG A 66 -11.55 -2.83 -10.66
CA ARG A 66 -11.40 -3.89 -11.67
C ARG A 66 -10.06 -3.81 -12.41
N LYS A 67 -9.59 -2.59 -12.72
CA LYS A 67 -8.27 -2.37 -13.34
C LYS A 67 -7.15 -2.80 -12.40
N LEU A 68 -7.21 -2.45 -11.10
CA LEU A 68 -6.24 -2.93 -10.08
C LEU A 68 -6.20 -4.45 -10.00
N VAL A 69 -7.37 -5.09 -9.91
CA VAL A 69 -7.49 -6.57 -9.89
C VAL A 69 -6.85 -7.19 -11.13
N ARG A 70 -7.11 -6.65 -12.32
CA ARG A 70 -6.50 -7.15 -13.58
C ARG A 70 -4.98 -7.01 -13.57
N ILE A 71 -4.45 -5.88 -13.08
CA ILE A 71 -3.00 -5.66 -12.96
C ILE A 71 -2.39 -6.70 -12.02
N ILE A 72 -2.99 -6.92 -10.85
CA ILE A 72 -2.53 -7.91 -9.88
C ILE A 72 -2.60 -9.31 -10.49
N SER A 73 -3.74 -9.71 -11.06
CA SER A 73 -3.96 -11.04 -11.63
C SER A 73 -3.00 -11.35 -12.78
N ASN A 74 -2.82 -10.43 -13.72
CA ASN A 74 -1.92 -10.61 -14.87
C ASN A 74 -0.45 -10.75 -14.46
N ASN A 75 -0.09 -10.23 -13.30
CA ASN A 75 1.28 -10.25 -12.79
C ASN A 75 1.45 -11.20 -11.58
N TYR A 76 0.40 -11.91 -11.20
CA TYR A 76 0.36 -12.67 -9.96
C TYR A 76 1.50 -13.68 -9.84
N ASN A 77 1.78 -14.42 -10.91
CA ASN A 77 2.82 -15.45 -10.92
C ASN A 77 4.25 -14.90 -10.99
N GLN A 78 4.41 -13.64 -11.39
CA GLN A 78 5.73 -13.03 -11.61
C GLN A 78 6.28 -12.33 -10.36
N TYR A 79 5.40 -11.93 -9.42
CA TYR A 79 5.77 -11.14 -8.24
C TYR A 79 5.41 -11.86 -6.95
N THR A 80 6.19 -11.60 -5.91
CA THR A 80 6.02 -12.20 -4.58
C THR A 80 5.01 -11.45 -3.73
N GLY A 81 4.75 -10.17 -4.03
CA GLY A 81 3.78 -9.32 -3.35
C GLY A 81 3.51 -8.04 -4.12
N PHE A 82 2.53 -7.29 -3.69
CA PHE A 82 2.06 -6.06 -4.33
C PHE A 82 1.93 -4.96 -3.28
N VAL A 83 2.44 -3.78 -3.61
CA VAL A 83 2.25 -2.57 -2.81
C VAL A 83 1.52 -1.55 -3.67
N ILE A 84 0.44 -0.98 -3.14
CA ILE A 84 -0.40 -0.01 -3.81
C ILE A 84 -0.25 1.33 -3.09
N LEU A 85 0.41 2.29 -3.74
CA LEU A 85 0.37 3.68 -3.28
C LEU A 85 -0.99 4.27 -3.63
N HIS A 86 -1.72 4.72 -2.63
CA HIS A 86 -3.09 5.16 -2.74
C HIS A 86 -3.33 6.42 -1.92
N GLY A 87 -4.17 7.32 -2.43
CA GLY A 87 -4.62 8.46 -1.65
C GLY A 87 -5.43 8.04 -0.42
N THR A 88 -5.30 8.79 0.65
CA THR A 88 -5.84 8.38 1.96
C THR A 88 -7.36 8.43 2.04
N ASP A 89 -8.05 9.26 1.21
CA ASP A 89 -9.49 9.52 1.36
C ASP A 89 -10.35 8.29 1.09
N THR A 90 -10.00 7.49 0.08
CA THR A 90 -10.76 6.29 -0.29
C THR A 90 -9.96 4.99 -0.17
N MET A 91 -8.78 5.02 0.42
CA MET A 91 -7.92 3.83 0.60
C MET A 91 -8.64 2.70 1.33
N ALA A 92 -9.40 3.00 2.38
CA ALA A 92 -10.14 1.99 3.15
C ALA A 92 -11.23 1.32 2.30
N TYR A 93 -11.90 2.06 1.41
CA TYR A 93 -12.89 1.51 0.48
C TYR A 93 -12.23 0.63 -0.56
N THR A 94 -11.12 1.08 -1.15
CA THR A 94 -10.35 0.28 -2.12
C THR A 94 -9.81 -1.00 -1.48
N ALA A 95 -9.25 -0.92 -0.27
CA ALA A 95 -8.76 -2.10 0.44
C ALA A 95 -9.87 -3.08 0.76
N SER A 96 -11.04 -2.57 1.14
CA SER A 96 -12.23 -3.40 1.38
C SER A 96 -12.71 -4.08 0.09
N ALA A 97 -12.84 -3.34 -1.01
CA ALA A 97 -13.24 -3.88 -2.30
C ALA A 97 -12.26 -4.97 -2.79
N LEU A 98 -10.96 -4.70 -2.75
CA LEU A 98 -9.92 -5.66 -3.17
C LEU A 98 -9.92 -6.91 -2.29
N SER A 99 -10.24 -6.80 -0.99
CA SER A 99 -10.34 -7.95 -0.09
C SER A 99 -11.42 -8.96 -0.52
N PHE A 100 -12.48 -8.50 -1.19
CA PHE A 100 -13.54 -9.36 -1.71
C PHE A 100 -13.34 -9.74 -3.18
N MET A 101 -12.65 -8.91 -3.96
CA MET A 101 -12.43 -9.14 -5.40
C MET A 101 -11.26 -10.08 -5.69
N LEU A 102 -10.28 -10.19 -4.78
CA LEU A 102 -9.11 -11.06 -4.89
C LEU A 102 -9.33 -12.37 -4.13
N GLU A 103 -10.19 -13.23 -4.68
CA GLU A 103 -10.46 -14.56 -4.09
C GLU A 103 -9.22 -15.46 -4.16
N GLY A 104 -9.01 -16.25 -3.10
CA GLY A 104 -7.92 -17.22 -3.04
C GLY A 104 -6.52 -16.57 -2.97
N LEU A 105 -6.45 -15.31 -2.54
CA LEU A 105 -5.19 -14.59 -2.42
C LEU A 105 -4.23 -15.30 -1.44
N ASN A 106 -3.03 -15.62 -1.91
CA ASN A 106 -1.96 -16.22 -1.12
C ASN A 106 -0.67 -15.38 -1.17
N LYS A 107 -0.78 -14.10 -1.56
CA LYS A 107 0.32 -13.12 -1.61
C LYS A 107 -0.12 -11.81 -0.95
N PRO A 108 0.82 -11.07 -0.36
CA PRO A 108 0.49 -9.76 0.23
C PRO A 108 0.05 -8.78 -0.85
N VAL A 109 -1.03 -8.05 -0.56
CA VAL A 109 -1.45 -6.85 -1.30
C VAL A 109 -1.60 -5.75 -0.26
N ILE A 110 -0.64 -4.84 -0.21
CA ILE A 110 -0.57 -3.83 0.85
C ILE A 110 -0.84 -2.46 0.25
N LEU A 111 -1.92 -1.82 0.71
CA LEU A 111 -2.21 -0.43 0.39
C LEU A 111 -1.50 0.46 1.41
N THR A 112 -0.91 1.52 0.92
CA THR A 112 -0.29 2.54 1.75
C THR A 112 -0.33 3.90 1.04
N GLY A 113 0.05 4.92 1.75
CA GLY A 113 0.09 6.29 1.25
C GLY A 113 0.70 7.23 2.26
N SER A 114 0.37 8.50 2.18
CA SER A 114 0.86 9.50 3.11
C SER A 114 -0.16 10.61 3.36
N GLN A 115 -0.08 11.22 4.53
CA GLN A 115 -0.82 12.45 4.84
C GLN A 115 -0.10 13.69 4.30
N LEU A 116 1.23 13.64 4.24
CA LEU A 116 2.03 14.70 3.64
C LEU A 116 2.75 14.19 2.39
N PRO A 117 2.88 15.03 1.35
CA PRO A 117 3.64 14.70 0.15
C PRO A 117 5.04 14.16 0.45
N ILE A 118 5.50 13.17 -0.32
CA ILE A 118 6.78 12.49 -0.07
C ILE A 118 8.00 13.43 -0.21
N GLY A 119 7.87 14.53 -0.93
CA GLY A 119 8.90 15.56 -1.06
C GLY A 119 8.97 16.55 0.11
N VAL A 120 8.03 16.50 1.05
CA VAL A 120 7.98 17.42 2.20
C VAL A 120 8.86 16.91 3.33
N LEU A 121 9.54 17.81 4.05
CA LEU A 121 10.54 17.49 5.09
C LEU A 121 10.02 16.55 6.18
N ARG A 122 8.74 16.63 6.54
CA ARG A 122 8.12 15.81 7.61
C ARG A 122 7.15 14.76 7.07
N THR A 123 7.38 14.25 5.86
CA THR A 123 6.50 13.24 5.27
C THR A 123 6.52 11.92 6.05
N ASP A 124 5.33 11.34 6.21
CA ASP A 124 5.12 9.96 6.66
C ASP A 124 5.23 8.95 5.51
N GLY A 125 5.22 9.44 4.26
CA GLY A 125 5.15 8.60 3.06
C GLY A 125 6.35 7.69 2.85
N LYS A 126 7.53 8.12 3.24
CA LYS A 126 8.76 7.35 3.09
C LYS A 126 8.75 6.08 3.95
N GLU A 127 8.51 6.24 5.25
CA GLU A 127 8.45 5.12 6.18
C GLU A 127 7.29 4.18 5.86
N ASN A 128 6.12 4.73 5.54
CA ASN A 128 4.97 3.94 5.12
C ASN A 128 5.27 3.08 3.89
N LEU A 129 5.96 3.63 2.89
CA LEU A 129 6.34 2.89 1.68
C LEU A 129 7.37 1.81 1.97
N LEU A 130 8.48 2.16 2.61
CA LEU A 130 9.58 1.22 2.87
C LEU A 130 9.12 0.03 3.71
N THR A 131 8.38 0.30 4.78
CA THR A 131 7.85 -0.76 5.65
C THR A 131 6.80 -1.61 4.92
N SER A 132 5.96 -1.02 4.07
CA SER A 132 5.00 -1.80 3.26
C SER A 132 5.72 -2.75 2.31
N ILE A 133 6.83 -2.33 1.71
CA ILE A 133 7.65 -3.17 0.83
C ILE A 133 8.31 -4.30 1.62
N GLU A 134 8.86 -4.02 2.81
CA GLU A 134 9.44 -5.01 3.70
C GLU A 134 8.41 -6.08 4.07
N ILE A 135 7.22 -5.68 4.56
CA ILE A 135 6.12 -6.61 4.90
C ILE A 135 5.69 -7.44 3.69
N ALA A 136 5.61 -6.84 2.50
CA ALA A 136 5.22 -7.55 1.28
C ALA A 136 6.24 -8.61 0.84
N THR A 137 7.49 -8.51 1.30
CA THR A 137 8.54 -9.50 1.01
C THR A 137 8.80 -10.48 2.13
N ASP A 138 8.34 -10.21 3.34
CA ASP A 138 8.56 -11.08 4.49
C ASP A 138 7.96 -12.47 4.31
N ARG A 139 8.75 -13.47 4.72
CA ARG A 139 8.41 -14.89 4.55
C ARG A 139 8.67 -15.67 5.83
N HIS A 140 7.83 -16.67 6.05
CA HIS A 140 8.13 -17.72 7.00
C HIS A 140 9.35 -18.55 6.55
N SER A 141 9.91 -19.32 7.47
CA SER A 141 11.04 -20.24 7.17
C SER A 141 10.72 -21.28 6.08
N ASN A 142 9.44 -21.57 5.84
CA ASN A 142 8.97 -22.45 4.76
C ASN A 142 8.78 -21.73 3.41
N GLY A 143 9.14 -20.44 3.32
CA GLY A 143 9.03 -19.63 2.10
C GLY A 143 7.64 -19.04 1.83
N GLN A 144 6.64 -19.38 2.64
CA GLN A 144 5.30 -18.78 2.50
C GLN A 144 5.27 -17.33 2.98
N PRO A 145 4.49 -16.44 2.35
CA PRO A 145 4.34 -15.08 2.83
C PRO A 145 3.75 -15.06 4.24
N ILE A 146 4.22 -14.14 5.07
CA ILE A 146 3.68 -13.96 6.43
C ILE A 146 2.25 -13.41 6.36
N VAL A 147 1.99 -12.51 5.42
CA VAL A 147 0.70 -11.80 5.29
C VAL A 147 0.08 -12.08 3.91
N PRO A 148 -0.66 -13.18 3.71
CA PRO A 148 -1.26 -13.54 2.43
C PRO A 148 -2.65 -12.91 2.24
N GLU A 149 -2.80 -11.61 2.49
CA GLU A 149 -4.10 -10.93 2.45
C GLU A 149 -3.98 -9.46 1.99
N VAL A 150 -5.12 -8.83 1.72
CA VAL A 150 -5.20 -7.39 1.46
C VAL A 150 -5.15 -6.64 2.77
N CYS A 151 -4.17 -5.72 2.90
CA CYS A 151 -3.93 -4.95 4.10
C CYS A 151 -3.76 -3.47 3.79
N ILE A 152 -3.95 -2.65 4.82
CA ILE A 152 -3.48 -1.27 4.86
C ILE A 152 -2.33 -1.20 5.86
N PHE A 153 -1.19 -0.69 5.41
CA PHE A 153 -0.13 -0.26 6.31
C PHE A 153 -0.10 1.26 6.37
N PHE A 154 -0.23 1.78 7.57
CA PHE A 154 -0.16 3.22 7.80
C PHE A 154 0.37 3.53 9.19
N GLU A 155 1.23 4.56 9.26
CA GLU A 155 1.96 4.88 10.46
C GLU A 155 2.75 3.64 10.93
N ASN A 156 2.56 3.03 11.97
CA ASN A 156 3.30 1.86 12.44
C ASN A 156 2.44 0.59 12.51
N HIS A 157 1.28 0.57 11.83
CA HIS A 157 0.30 -0.49 11.99
C HIS A 157 -0.09 -1.12 10.64
N LEU A 158 0.00 -2.45 10.59
CA LEU A 158 -0.59 -3.24 9.53
C LEU A 158 -2.00 -3.67 9.95
N MET A 159 -2.98 -3.26 9.18
CA MET A 159 -4.39 -3.49 9.46
C MET A 159 -5.04 -4.28 8.32
N ARG A 160 -5.98 -5.17 8.63
CA ARG A 160 -6.73 -5.91 7.63
C ARG A 160 -7.57 -4.98 6.77
N GLY A 161 -7.49 -5.09 5.45
CA GLY A 161 -8.07 -4.15 4.51
C GLY A 161 -9.57 -3.91 4.69
N ASN A 162 -10.35 -4.97 4.87
CA ASN A 162 -11.80 -4.87 5.06
C ASN A 162 -12.24 -4.60 6.53
N ARG A 163 -11.30 -4.31 7.41
CA ARG A 163 -11.56 -3.97 8.83
C ARG A 163 -11.02 -2.60 9.23
N THR A 164 -10.55 -1.85 8.24
CA THR A 164 -9.88 -0.56 8.45
C THR A 164 -10.76 0.58 7.95
N THR A 165 -10.74 1.68 8.68
CA THR A 165 -11.42 2.93 8.29
C THR A 165 -10.52 4.13 8.51
N LYS A 166 -10.71 5.19 7.70
CA LYS A 166 -10.05 6.48 7.91
C LYS A 166 -10.76 7.22 9.04
N MET A 167 -10.00 7.67 10.03
CA MET A 167 -10.51 8.40 11.19
C MET A 167 -10.18 9.87 11.18
N ASN A 168 -8.98 10.21 10.71
CA ASN A 168 -8.45 11.57 10.76
C ASN A 168 -7.99 12.01 9.37
N ALA A 169 -8.30 13.25 9.03
CA ALA A 169 -7.81 13.90 7.83
C ALA A 169 -6.55 14.73 8.09
N GLU A 170 -6.28 15.12 9.33
CA GLU A 170 -5.23 16.08 9.71
C GLU A 170 -4.06 15.45 10.47
N ASN A 171 -4.23 14.26 11.03
CA ASN A 171 -3.19 13.59 11.83
C ASN A 171 -2.55 12.44 11.06
N PHE A 172 -1.31 12.08 11.40
CA PHE A 172 -0.62 10.93 10.81
C PHE A 172 -1.30 9.61 11.14
N ASN A 173 -1.92 9.46 12.34
CA ASN A 173 -2.74 8.30 12.69
C ASN A 173 -4.10 8.32 11.97
N ALA A 174 -4.05 8.34 10.65
CA ALA A 174 -5.22 8.53 9.79
C ALA A 174 -6.16 7.32 9.77
N PHE A 175 -5.66 6.11 10.00
CA PHE A 175 -6.41 4.86 9.87
C PHE A 175 -6.51 4.09 11.19
N ARG A 176 -7.61 3.37 11.37
CA ARG A 176 -7.82 2.49 12.51
C ARG A 176 -8.72 1.29 12.17
N SER A 177 -8.42 0.17 12.81
CA SER A 177 -9.26 -1.02 12.85
C SER A 177 -9.92 -1.11 14.23
N PHE A 178 -11.22 -0.81 14.32
CA PHE A 178 -11.90 -0.73 15.61
C PHE A 178 -12.29 -2.10 16.18
N ASN A 179 -12.71 -2.99 15.30
CA ASN A 179 -13.31 -4.28 15.68
C ASN A 179 -12.40 -5.46 15.36
N TYR A 180 -11.15 -5.20 15.00
CA TYR A 180 -10.18 -6.24 14.68
C TYR A 180 -8.78 -5.78 15.10
N PRO A 181 -7.99 -6.61 15.78
CA PRO A 181 -6.64 -6.25 16.17
C PRO A 181 -5.73 -6.01 14.97
N VAL A 182 -4.69 -5.21 15.13
CA VAL A 182 -3.67 -5.00 14.10
C VAL A 182 -2.93 -6.31 13.80
N LEU A 183 -2.63 -6.55 12.54
CA LEU A 183 -1.93 -7.75 12.08
C LEU A 183 -0.43 -7.69 12.37
N ALA A 184 0.14 -6.49 12.35
CA ALA A 184 1.52 -6.26 12.75
C ALA A 184 1.70 -4.81 13.25
N SER A 185 2.77 -4.62 14.01
CA SER A 185 3.24 -3.31 14.44
C SER A 185 4.71 -3.17 14.08
N ALA A 186 5.04 -2.08 13.37
CA ALA A 186 6.40 -1.73 13.02
C ALA A 186 7.04 -0.87 14.13
N GLY A 187 8.24 -1.24 14.51
CA GLY A 187 9.13 -0.53 15.40
C GLY A 187 10.56 -0.71 14.88
N ILE A 188 11.52 -0.97 15.76
CA ILE A 188 12.86 -1.41 15.35
C ILE A 188 12.75 -2.74 14.55
N HIS A 189 11.80 -3.58 14.92
CA HIS A 189 11.45 -4.81 14.21
C HIS A 189 9.94 -4.86 13.97
N ILE A 190 9.54 -5.49 12.89
CA ILE A 190 8.13 -5.75 12.61
C ILE A 190 7.67 -6.93 13.46
N LYS A 191 6.67 -6.68 14.31
CA LYS A 191 6.06 -7.70 15.19
C LYS A 191 4.72 -8.12 14.62
N TYR A 192 4.66 -9.34 14.10
CA TYR A 192 3.44 -9.93 13.55
C TYR A 192 2.58 -10.57 14.66
N ASN A 193 1.27 -10.42 14.54
CA ASN A 193 0.31 -11.11 15.38
C ASN A 193 -0.03 -12.48 14.78
N ASN A 194 0.80 -13.48 15.08
CA ASN A 194 0.70 -14.80 14.47
C ASN A 194 -0.67 -15.49 14.67
N CYS A 195 -1.35 -15.21 15.80
CA CYS A 195 -2.68 -15.78 16.05
C CYS A 195 -3.74 -15.35 15.04
N LEU A 196 -3.59 -14.14 14.44
CA LEU A 196 -4.54 -13.57 13.49
C LEU A 196 -4.21 -13.95 12.04
N LEU A 197 -2.95 -14.24 11.75
CA LEU A 197 -2.48 -14.58 10.41
C LEU A 197 -2.73 -16.05 10.03
N TYR A 198 -3.01 -16.93 10.99
CA TYR A 198 -3.35 -18.34 10.76
C TYR A 198 -4.78 -18.55 10.24
N THR A 199 -5.67 -17.63 10.47
CA THR A 199 -7.01 -17.65 9.90
C THR A 199 -6.98 -16.86 8.61
N SER A 200 -6.67 -17.51 7.49
CA SER A 200 -6.96 -16.93 6.17
C SER A 200 -8.42 -16.49 6.19
N PRO A 201 -8.73 -15.18 6.08
CA PRO A 201 -10.12 -14.76 6.02
C PRO A 201 -10.67 -15.23 4.69
N SER A 202 -11.30 -16.38 4.70
CA SER A 202 -12.20 -16.71 3.61
C SER A 202 -13.25 -15.59 3.55
N PRO A 203 -13.58 -15.04 2.38
CA PRO A 203 -14.75 -14.18 2.23
C PRO A 203 -16.04 -14.83 2.76
N ARG A 204 -16.00 -16.15 3.00
CA ARG A 204 -17.10 -16.95 3.57
C ARG A 204 -17.15 -16.96 5.09
N ASP A 205 -16.13 -16.49 5.79
CA ASP A 205 -16.10 -16.40 7.26
C ASP A 205 -16.80 -15.14 7.81
N THR A 206 -17.52 -14.41 6.96
CA THR A 206 -18.39 -13.29 7.34
C THR A 206 -19.81 -13.78 7.63
N ARG A 207 -19.98 -14.78 8.48
CA ARG A 207 -21.26 -15.08 9.09
C ARG A 207 -21.34 -14.57 10.51
#